data_befe5ab6f6d1d8137e54681be93a018f
#
_entry.id   befe5ab6f6d1d8137e54681be93a018f
#
_cell.length_a   1.000
_cell.length_b   1.000
_cell.length_c   1.000
_cell.angle_alpha   90.00
_cell.angle_beta   90.00
_cell.angle_gamma   90.00
#
_symmetry.space_group_name_H-M   'P 1'
#
loop_
_entity.id
_entity.type
_entity.pdbx_description
1 polymer ?
#
loop_
_entity_poly.entity_id
_entity_poly.type
_entity_poly.pdbx_seq_one_letter_code
_entity_poly.pdbx_strand_id
1 'polypeptide(L)'
;MNKNSIPKPTDSELEILHLLWEHGPSSVRFVNDKLNERREVGYTTTLKLMQIMAEKKIAIRNTDSRTHIYEANISEKDTQNALLKKFVDATF
;
A
#
# COMPACT_ATOMS: atom_id res chain seq x y z
N MET A 1 10.07 17.86 -12.81
CA MET A 1 9.36 16.85 -12.05
C MET A 1 8.41 17.48 -11.05
N ASN A 2 7.25 16.93 -10.94
CA ASN A 2 6.25 17.47 -10.05
C ASN A 2 6.46 16.95 -8.63
N LYS A 3 6.79 17.86 -7.71
CA LYS A 3 7.05 17.48 -6.33
C LYS A 3 5.80 17.06 -5.57
N ASN A 4 4.63 17.44 -6.09
CA ASN A 4 3.38 17.15 -5.43
C ASN A 4 2.73 15.88 -5.93
N SER A 5 3.41 15.14 -6.80
CA SER A 5 2.87 13.90 -7.33
C SER A 5 2.81 12.84 -6.23
N ILE A 6 1.66 12.21 -6.11
CA ILE A 6 1.52 11.07 -5.22
C ILE A 6 2.20 9.88 -5.91
N PRO A 7 3.12 9.19 -5.21
CA PRO A 7 3.76 8.02 -5.81
C PRO A 7 2.71 7.00 -6.21
N LYS A 8 2.85 6.46 -7.41
CA LYS A 8 1.89 5.47 -7.87
C LYS A 8 2.22 4.11 -7.28
N PRO A 9 1.27 3.47 -6.61
CA PRO A 9 1.50 2.13 -6.12
C PRO A 9 1.51 1.15 -7.29
N THR A 10 2.33 0.11 -7.16
CA THR A 10 2.27 -1.03 -8.06
C THR A 10 1.00 -1.81 -7.78
N ASP A 11 0.68 -2.75 -8.65
CA ASP A 11 -0.50 -3.59 -8.45
C ASP A 11 -0.45 -4.32 -7.11
N SER A 12 0.71 -4.87 -6.76
CA SER A 12 0.85 -5.57 -5.49
C SER A 12 0.71 -4.61 -4.31
N GLU A 13 1.27 -3.42 -4.43
CA GLU A 13 1.15 -2.42 -3.37
C GLU A 13 -0.29 -1.95 -3.22
N LEU A 14 -0.97 -1.78 -4.35
CA LEU A 14 -2.37 -1.36 -4.31
C LEU A 14 -3.23 -2.41 -3.62
N GLU A 15 -2.94 -3.68 -3.86
CA GLU A 15 -3.66 -4.76 -3.20
C GLU A 15 -3.51 -4.67 -1.68
N ILE A 16 -2.28 -4.37 -1.21
CA ILE A 16 -2.04 -4.20 0.22
C ILE A 16 -2.74 -2.94 0.73
N LEU A 17 -2.71 -1.85 -0.03
CA LEU A 17 -3.41 -0.63 0.36
C LEU A 17 -4.90 -0.88 0.54
N HIS A 18 -5.53 -1.64 -0.34
CA HIS A 18 -6.94 -1.98 -0.19
C HIS A 18 -7.21 -2.66 1.15
N LEU A 19 -6.32 -3.56 1.56
CA LEU A 19 -6.47 -4.22 2.85
C LEU A 19 -6.33 -3.23 4.00
N LEU A 20 -5.37 -2.30 3.89
CA LEU A 20 -5.18 -1.31 4.94
C LEU A 20 -6.35 -0.33 5.01
N TRP A 21 -6.93 0.04 3.87
CA TRP A 21 -8.11 0.90 3.86
C TRP A 21 -9.31 0.17 4.47
N GLU A 22 -9.45 -1.10 4.16
CA GLU A 22 -10.60 -1.87 4.62
C GLU A 22 -10.52 -2.21 6.11
N HIS A 23 -9.34 -2.60 6.58
CA HIS A 23 -9.18 -3.11 7.93
C HIS A 23 -8.50 -2.15 8.89
N GLY A 24 -7.94 -1.05 8.38
CA GLY A 24 -7.19 -0.12 9.19
C GLY A 24 -5.77 -0.59 9.44
N PRO A 25 -5.09 0.02 10.42
CA PRO A 25 -3.71 -0.36 10.72
C PRO A 25 -3.60 -1.87 10.98
N SER A 26 -2.62 -2.51 10.37
CA SER A 26 -2.52 -3.97 10.37
C SER A 26 -1.07 -4.41 10.42
N SER A 27 -0.85 -5.60 10.99
CA SER A 27 0.48 -6.19 11.01
C SER A 27 0.80 -6.83 9.66
N VAL A 28 2.08 -7.11 9.44
CA VAL A 28 2.50 -7.82 8.22
C VAL A 28 1.86 -9.20 8.16
N ARG A 29 1.79 -9.89 9.31
CA ARG A 29 1.18 -11.22 9.33
C ARG A 29 -0.28 -11.17 8.92
N PHE A 30 -1.02 -10.21 9.44
CA PHE A 30 -2.43 -10.09 9.08
C PHE A 30 -2.59 -9.85 7.58
N VAL A 31 -1.79 -8.92 7.03
CA VAL A 31 -1.85 -8.63 5.60
C VAL A 31 -1.46 -9.87 4.79
N ASN A 32 -0.41 -10.56 5.21
CA ASN A 32 0.03 -11.75 4.52
C ASN A 32 -1.05 -12.84 4.52
N ASP A 33 -1.70 -13.03 5.67
CA ASP A 33 -2.78 -14.01 5.76
C ASP A 33 -3.91 -13.67 4.80
N LYS A 34 -4.25 -12.39 4.70
CA LYS A 34 -5.32 -11.97 3.80
C LYS A 34 -4.94 -12.15 2.35
N LEU A 35 -3.70 -11.85 1.99
CA LEU A 35 -3.25 -12.07 0.62
C LEU A 35 -3.31 -13.54 0.25
N ASN A 36 -3.00 -14.42 1.21
CA ASN A 36 -3.01 -15.85 0.97
C ASN A 36 -4.41 -16.42 0.78
N GLU A 37 -5.45 -15.68 1.11
CA GLU A 37 -6.80 -16.09 0.79
C GLU A 37 -7.07 -16.05 -0.70
N ARG A 38 -6.26 -15.30 -1.44
CA ARG A 38 -6.44 -15.12 -2.88
C ARG A 38 -5.41 -15.87 -3.70
N ARG A 39 -4.17 -15.86 -3.24
CA ARG A 39 -3.08 -16.52 -3.94
C ARG A 39 -1.95 -16.75 -2.95
N GLU A 40 -1.07 -17.65 -3.29
CA GLU A 40 0.03 -17.99 -2.40
C GLU A 40 1.07 -16.88 -2.41
N VAL A 41 1.33 -16.28 -1.26
CA VAL A 41 2.31 -15.20 -1.10
C VAL A 41 3.10 -15.46 0.17
N GLY A 42 4.43 -15.50 0.05
CA GLY A 42 5.29 -15.71 1.21
C GLY A 42 5.32 -14.51 2.13
N TYR A 43 5.56 -14.78 3.40
CA TYR A 43 5.64 -13.71 4.41
C TYR A 43 6.73 -12.69 4.08
N THR A 44 7.90 -13.18 3.66
CA THR A 44 9.03 -12.30 3.33
C THR A 44 8.68 -11.34 2.20
N THR A 45 7.95 -11.84 1.20
CA THR A 45 7.53 -10.99 0.09
C THR A 45 6.61 -9.88 0.58
N THR A 46 5.64 -10.22 1.42
CA THR A 46 4.71 -9.24 1.97
C THR A 46 5.45 -8.21 2.82
N LEU A 47 6.37 -8.67 3.67
CA LEU A 47 7.16 -7.79 4.50
C LEU A 47 7.96 -6.79 3.65
N LYS A 48 8.62 -7.29 2.61
CA LYS A 48 9.42 -6.42 1.74
C LYS A 48 8.56 -5.39 1.04
N LEU A 49 7.40 -5.81 0.54
CA LEU A 49 6.48 -4.88 -0.12
C LEU A 49 6.05 -3.77 0.84
N MET A 50 5.71 -4.13 2.07
CA MET A 50 5.24 -3.12 3.03
C MET A 50 6.38 -2.20 3.45
N GLN A 51 7.60 -2.70 3.52
CA GLN A 51 8.76 -1.85 3.80
C GLN A 51 8.99 -0.85 2.65
N ILE A 52 8.84 -1.31 1.42
CA ILE A 52 8.97 -0.43 0.26
C ILE A 52 7.89 0.64 0.28
N MET A 53 6.67 0.25 0.63
CA MET A 53 5.56 1.19 0.72
C MET A 53 5.84 2.28 1.76
N ALA A 54 6.46 1.90 2.88
CA ALA A 54 6.83 2.88 3.88
C ALA A 54 7.93 3.81 3.38
N GLU A 55 8.89 3.30 2.61
CA GLU A 55 9.93 4.13 2.00
C GLU A 55 9.35 5.11 1.01
N LYS A 56 8.35 4.68 0.25
CA LYS A 56 7.66 5.53 -0.71
C LYS A 56 6.69 6.50 -0.03
N LYS A 57 6.46 6.33 1.27
CA LYS A 57 5.57 7.15 2.07
C LYS A 57 4.10 6.98 1.70
N ILE A 58 3.75 5.87 1.06
CA ILE A 58 2.35 5.53 0.84
C ILE A 58 1.80 4.70 1.99
N ALA A 59 2.69 4.28 2.90
CA ALA A 59 2.29 3.64 4.15
C ALA A 59 3.16 4.19 5.26
N ILE A 60 2.68 4.08 6.49
CA ILE A 60 3.43 4.49 7.69
C ILE A 60 3.61 3.27 8.56
N ARG A 61 4.83 3.05 9.02
CA ARG A 61 5.12 1.95 9.94
C ARG A 61 5.15 2.49 11.36
N ASN A 62 4.29 1.93 12.19
CA ASN A 62 4.26 2.25 13.61
C ASN A 62 5.08 1.23 14.37
N THR A 63 6.14 1.68 15.04
CA THR A 63 7.07 0.80 15.74
C THR A 63 6.92 0.86 17.25
N ASP A 64 5.85 1.49 17.74
CA ASP A 64 5.64 1.64 19.17
C ASP A 64 5.33 0.31 19.87
N SER A 65 4.85 -0.68 19.13
CA SER A 65 4.54 -1.98 19.68
C SER A 65 5.58 -2.99 19.22
N ARG A 66 5.58 -4.18 19.86
CA ARG A 66 6.48 -5.25 19.46
C ARG A 66 6.24 -5.66 18.01
N THR A 67 4.98 -5.68 17.62
CA THR A 67 4.60 -6.00 16.27
C THR A 67 4.52 -4.71 15.48
N HIS A 68 5.28 -4.64 14.41
CA HIS A 68 5.23 -3.46 13.57
C HIS A 68 3.89 -3.41 12.86
N ILE A 69 3.20 -2.31 13.03
CA ILE A 69 1.88 -2.09 12.44
C ILE A 69 2.03 -1.08 11.31
N TYR A 70 1.42 -1.36 10.19
CA TYR A 70 1.43 -0.47 9.04
C TYR A 70 0.04 0.09 8.81
N GLU A 71 -0.03 1.33 8.36
CA GLU A 71 -1.29 1.94 7.98
C GLU A 71 -1.11 2.68 6.68
N ALA A 72 -2.20 2.88 5.96
CA ALA A 72 -2.15 3.63 4.71
C ALA A 72 -1.88 5.10 5.00
N ASN A 73 -0.99 5.70 4.23
CA ASN A 73 -0.64 7.12 4.37
C ASN A 73 -1.22 7.94 3.23
N ILE A 74 -1.97 7.32 2.35
CA ILE A 74 -2.72 8.03 1.31
C ILE A 74 -4.14 7.50 1.33
N SER A 75 -5.08 8.36 0.96
CA SER A 75 -6.48 7.95 0.97
C SER A 75 -6.80 7.19 -0.31
N GLU A 76 -7.82 6.36 -0.23
CA GLU A 76 -8.30 5.64 -1.40
C GLU A 76 -8.72 6.62 -2.49
N LYS A 77 -9.41 7.68 -2.10
CA LYS A 77 -9.87 8.68 -3.04
C LYS A 77 -8.72 9.35 -3.78
N ASP A 78 -7.68 9.74 -3.03
CA ASP A 78 -6.52 10.39 -3.65
C ASP A 78 -5.80 9.44 -4.59
N THR A 79 -5.72 8.16 -4.23
CA THR A 79 -5.07 7.16 -5.07
C THR A 79 -5.86 6.96 -6.35
N GLN A 80 -7.18 6.86 -6.25
CA GLN A 80 -8.02 6.70 -7.41
C GLN A 80 -7.91 7.89 -8.34
N ASN A 81 -7.89 9.11 -7.77
CA ASN A 81 -7.74 10.32 -8.57
C ASN A 81 -6.41 10.36 -9.30
N ALA A 82 -5.33 9.96 -8.63
CA ALA A 82 -4.01 9.95 -9.26
C ALA A 82 -3.96 8.95 -10.41
N LEU A 83 -4.53 7.77 -10.22
CA LEU A 83 -4.56 6.75 -11.26
C LEU A 83 -5.42 7.21 -12.44
N LEU A 84 -6.57 7.79 -12.14
CA LEU A 84 -7.48 8.27 -13.17
C LEU A 84 -6.83 9.39 -13.98
N LYS A 85 -6.17 10.31 -13.29
CA LYS A 85 -5.50 11.42 -13.98
C LYS A 85 -4.46 10.91 -14.95
N LYS A 86 -3.69 9.90 -14.53
CA LYS A 86 -2.69 9.33 -15.42
C LYS A 86 -3.33 8.73 -16.65
N PHE A 87 -4.45 8.03 -16.46
CA PHE A 87 -5.15 7.40 -17.56
C PHE A 87 -5.64 8.46 -18.56
N VAL A 88 -6.23 9.53 -18.04
CA VAL A 88 -6.69 10.63 -18.89
C VAL A 88 -5.53 11.29 -19.61
N ASP A 89 -4.44 11.57 -18.90
CA ASP A 89 -3.27 12.20 -19.50
C ASP A 89 -2.69 11.34 -20.62
N ALA A 90 -2.72 10.03 -20.46
CA ALA A 90 -2.19 9.11 -21.45
C ALA A 90 -3.06 9.09 -22.72
N THR A 91 -4.30 9.50 -22.61
CA THR A 91 -5.22 9.51 -23.73
C THR A 91 -4.98 10.68 -24.66
N PHE A 92 -4.38 11.71 -24.16
CA PHE A 92 -4.08 12.90 -24.91
C PHE A 92 -2.59 13.07 -25.15
#